data_bee1b6213b8b96e43bb01826c194ab89
#
_entry.id   bee1b6213b8b96e43bb01826c194ab89
#
_cell.length_a   1.000
_cell.length_b   1.000
_cell.length_c   1.000
_cell.angle_alpha   90.00
_cell.angle_beta   90.00
_cell.angle_gamma   90.00
#
_symmetry.space_group_name_H-M   'P 1'
#
loop_
_entity.id
_entity.type
_entity.pdbx_description
1 polymer ?
#
loop_
_entity_poly.entity_id
_entity_poly.type
_entity_poly.pdbx_seq_one_letter_code
_entity_poly.pdbx_strand_id
1 'polypeptide(L)'
;VDEIDYETMVNADAPLQIREKAARNLQNLLMLDYENRVADQLRTGSNLGSNATVSSKWDSTASGTSDPFADIQTAKDSIRSTTGLEANTIIFGREVYNALLRHADILERIKYVQRGVVTKDLLAALFDVDKVLIGSAIKNTAEEGQADSFSSVWGKDTIIGHFTNGPDADGRNPSLGYSFRWTNPLFGTPMAVESWEDPDHGNYMNMRVQYYQDEKIVAPELGYLWEDCVS
;
A
#
# COMPACT_ATOMS: atom_id res chain seq x y z
N VAL A 1 19.47 -8.69 8.31
CA VAL A 1 20.85 -9.11 8.01
C VAL A 1 20.75 -10.40 7.24
N ASP A 2 21.50 -10.52 6.19
CA ASP A 2 21.66 -11.74 5.39
C ASP A 2 23.12 -12.18 5.45
N GLU A 3 23.36 -13.46 5.63
CA GLU A 3 24.70 -14.04 5.76
C GLU A 3 25.02 -14.83 4.50
N ILE A 4 26.11 -14.48 3.84
CA ILE A 4 26.54 -15.14 2.62
C ILE A 4 27.85 -15.88 2.91
N ASP A 5 27.83 -17.19 2.72
CA ASP A 5 29.01 -18.02 2.87
C ASP A 5 30.05 -17.72 1.79
N TYR A 6 31.33 -17.68 2.20
CA TYR A 6 32.45 -17.39 1.31
C TYR A 6 32.59 -18.44 0.19
N GLU A 7 32.35 -19.72 0.49
CA GLU A 7 32.41 -20.78 -0.52
C GLU A 7 31.36 -20.56 -1.61
N THR A 8 30.16 -20.15 -1.21
CA THR A 8 29.06 -19.80 -2.14
C THR A 8 29.47 -18.63 -3.03
N MET A 9 30.17 -17.62 -2.48
CA MET A 9 30.61 -16.47 -3.27
C MET A 9 31.70 -16.81 -4.27
N VAL A 10 32.67 -17.65 -3.85
CA VAL A 10 33.80 -18.04 -4.70
C VAL A 10 33.38 -19.00 -5.81
N ASN A 11 32.46 -19.90 -5.51
CA ASN A 11 31.98 -20.90 -6.46
C ASN A 11 30.85 -20.39 -7.37
N ALA A 12 30.36 -19.18 -7.13
CA ALA A 12 29.30 -18.62 -7.96
C ALA A 12 29.84 -18.15 -9.31
N ASP A 13 29.14 -18.52 -10.36
CA ASP A 13 29.39 -17.97 -11.69
C ASP A 13 29.19 -16.46 -11.71
N ALA A 14 30.02 -15.72 -12.43
CA ALA A 14 30.01 -14.26 -12.51
C ALA A 14 28.63 -13.63 -12.82
N PRO A 15 27.72 -14.25 -13.60
CA PRO A 15 26.38 -13.70 -13.83
C PRO A 15 25.46 -13.68 -12.62
N LEU A 16 25.74 -14.46 -11.56
CA LEU A 16 24.81 -14.63 -10.44
C LEU A 16 24.76 -13.44 -9.46
N GLN A 17 25.80 -12.60 -9.43
CA GLN A 17 25.84 -11.37 -8.62
C GLN A 17 25.21 -11.53 -7.22
N ILE A 18 25.68 -12.51 -6.45
CA ILE A 18 25.04 -12.94 -5.18
C ILE A 18 24.87 -11.77 -4.22
N ARG A 19 25.87 -10.89 -4.08
CA ARG A 19 25.83 -9.73 -3.19
C ARG A 19 24.71 -8.76 -3.57
N GLU A 20 24.58 -8.44 -4.86
CA GLU A 20 23.51 -7.54 -5.33
C GLU A 20 22.14 -8.17 -5.16
N LYS A 21 22.04 -9.47 -5.36
CA LYS A 21 20.78 -10.21 -5.16
C LYS A 21 20.35 -10.21 -3.69
N ALA A 22 21.30 -10.45 -2.76
CA ALA A 22 21.03 -10.39 -1.32
C ALA A 22 20.60 -8.98 -0.89
N ALA A 23 21.30 -7.94 -1.34
CA ALA A 23 20.93 -6.56 -1.06
C ALA A 23 19.54 -6.22 -1.58
N ARG A 24 19.19 -6.62 -2.80
CA ARG A 24 17.86 -6.41 -3.39
C ARG A 24 16.77 -7.17 -2.61
N ASN A 25 17.04 -8.40 -2.20
CA ASN A 25 16.09 -9.18 -1.41
C ASN A 25 15.80 -8.50 -0.07
N LEU A 26 16.83 -8.07 0.66
CA LEU A 26 16.68 -7.33 1.91
C LEU A 26 15.93 -6.02 1.71
N GLN A 27 16.21 -5.29 0.63
CA GLN A 27 15.50 -4.08 0.29
C GLN A 27 14.02 -4.34 0.01
N ASN A 28 13.69 -5.40 -0.73
CA ASN A 28 12.31 -5.79 -1.01
C ASN A 28 11.55 -6.17 0.27
N LEU A 29 12.19 -6.88 1.20
CA LEU A 29 11.60 -7.21 2.49
C LEU A 29 11.29 -5.96 3.32
N LEU A 30 12.22 -5.00 3.35
CA LEU A 30 12.00 -3.72 4.04
C LEU A 30 10.87 -2.90 3.40
N MET A 31 10.75 -2.91 2.07
CA MET A 31 9.65 -2.23 1.37
C MET A 31 8.30 -2.90 1.65
N LEU A 32 8.27 -4.23 1.73
CA LEU A 32 7.06 -4.96 2.09
C LEU A 32 6.65 -4.68 3.55
N ASP A 33 7.62 -4.63 4.48
CA ASP A 33 7.37 -4.25 5.86
C ASP A 33 6.80 -2.81 5.95
N TYR A 34 7.41 -1.89 5.20
CA TYR A 34 6.89 -0.52 5.09
C TYR A 34 5.45 -0.48 4.59
N GLU A 35 5.15 -1.19 3.50
CA GLU A 35 3.79 -1.26 2.94
C GLU A 35 2.80 -1.86 3.95
N ASN A 36 3.21 -2.90 4.69
CA ASN A 36 2.38 -3.51 5.72
C ASN A 36 2.07 -2.52 6.86
N ARG A 37 3.07 -1.78 7.36
CA ARG A 37 2.87 -0.78 8.42
C ARG A 37 1.94 0.37 7.98
N VAL A 38 2.11 0.87 6.75
CA VAL A 38 1.20 1.89 6.18
C VAL A 38 -0.22 1.34 6.06
N ALA A 39 -0.37 0.13 5.55
CA ALA A 39 -1.67 -0.51 5.40
C ALA A 39 -2.35 -0.74 6.76
N ASP A 40 -1.61 -1.23 7.75
CA ASP A 40 -2.15 -1.45 9.10
C ASP A 40 -2.64 -0.14 9.74
N GLN A 41 -1.92 0.98 9.55
CA GLN A 41 -2.37 2.29 10.03
C GLN A 41 -3.64 2.78 9.32
N LEU A 42 -3.70 2.67 8.00
CA LEU A 42 -4.83 3.15 7.19
C LEU A 42 -6.07 2.26 7.31
N ARG A 43 -5.91 0.97 7.61
CA ARG A 43 -7.00 0.01 7.79
C ARG A 43 -7.51 -0.05 9.23
N THR A 44 -6.87 0.64 10.14
CA THR A 44 -7.33 0.74 11.53
C THR A 44 -8.33 1.90 11.61
N GLY A 45 -9.63 1.57 11.69
CA GLY A 45 -10.72 2.56 11.66
C GLY A 45 -10.60 3.65 12.72
N SER A 46 -10.03 3.33 13.91
CA SER A 46 -9.79 4.32 14.97
C SER A 46 -8.73 5.38 14.62
N ASN A 47 -7.93 5.14 13.61
CA ASN A 47 -6.89 6.08 13.16
C ASN A 47 -7.42 7.10 12.13
N LEU A 48 -8.61 6.89 11.60
CA LEU A 48 -9.23 7.75 10.59
C LEU A 48 -10.41 8.51 11.19
N GLY A 49 -10.77 9.63 10.57
CA GLY A 49 -11.84 10.48 11.06
C GLY A 49 -13.22 9.84 10.94
N SER A 50 -13.38 8.92 10.02
CA SER A 50 -14.62 8.16 9.82
C SER A 50 -14.32 6.78 9.25
N ASN A 51 -15.07 5.79 9.70
CA ASN A 51 -15.07 4.44 9.14
C ASN A 51 -16.49 3.86 9.16
N ALA A 52 -16.78 3.01 8.21
CA ALA A 52 -18.02 2.25 8.16
C ALA A 52 -17.83 0.95 7.39
N THR A 53 -18.73 -0.01 7.64
CA THR A 53 -18.86 -1.21 6.83
C THR A 53 -19.93 -0.98 5.77
N VAL A 54 -19.68 -1.43 4.54
CA VAL A 54 -20.67 -1.31 3.46
C VAL A 54 -21.94 -2.09 3.79
N SER A 55 -23.09 -1.50 3.52
CA SER A 55 -24.38 -2.15 3.76
C SER A 55 -24.63 -3.34 2.83
N SER A 56 -24.14 -3.25 1.60
CA SER A 56 -24.22 -4.31 0.59
C SER A 56 -22.88 -4.47 -0.08
N LYS A 57 -22.36 -5.71 -0.12
CA LYS A 57 -21.04 -6.01 -0.66
C LYS A 57 -20.94 -5.69 -2.16
N TRP A 58 -19.83 -5.11 -2.57
CA TRP A 58 -19.62 -4.66 -3.96
C TRP A 58 -19.31 -5.78 -4.95
N ASP A 59 -19.16 -7.00 -4.49
CA ASP A 59 -19.05 -8.19 -5.32
C ASP A 59 -20.38 -8.78 -5.76
N SER A 60 -21.51 -8.17 -5.35
CA SER A 60 -22.83 -8.57 -5.83
C SER A 60 -22.93 -8.37 -7.34
N THR A 61 -23.26 -9.45 -8.05
CA THR A 61 -23.43 -9.42 -9.52
C THR A 61 -24.80 -8.92 -9.95
N ALA A 62 -25.75 -8.77 -9.00
CA ALA A 62 -27.09 -8.27 -9.30
C ALA A 62 -27.09 -6.74 -9.32
N SER A 63 -27.50 -6.15 -10.44
CA SER A 63 -27.64 -4.70 -10.56
C SER A 63 -28.61 -4.14 -9.53
N GLY A 64 -28.24 -3.01 -8.92
CA GLY A 64 -29.07 -2.33 -7.91
C GLY A 64 -29.03 -2.96 -6.51
N THR A 65 -28.20 -3.98 -6.27
CA THR A 65 -28.04 -4.58 -4.94
C THR A 65 -27.00 -3.86 -4.10
N SER A 66 -25.93 -3.37 -4.73
CA SER A 66 -24.88 -2.55 -4.12
C SER A 66 -24.62 -1.32 -4.99
N ASP A 67 -24.24 -0.21 -4.36
CA ASP A 67 -23.93 1.03 -5.08
C ASP A 67 -22.56 1.59 -4.61
N PRO A 68 -21.45 1.13 -5.20
CA PRO A 68 -20.12 1.65 -4.88
C PRO A 68 -19.97 3.15 -5.11
N PHE A 69 -20.78 3.73 -6.02
CA PHE A 69 -20.76 5.17 -6.27
C PHE A 69 -21.33 5.96 -5.10
N ALA A 70 -22.49 5.55 -4.61
CA ALA A 70 -23.12 6.20 -3.46
C ALA A 70 -22.24 6.09 -2.21
N ASP A 71 -21.63 4.93 -2.00
CA ASP A 71 -20.72 4.71 -0.86
C ASP A 71 -19.48 5.61 -0.94
N ILE A 72 -18.82 5.65 -2.10
CA ILE A 72 -17.65 6.52 -2.32
C ILE A 72 -18.02 8.00 -2.22
N GLN A 73 -19.18 8.40 -2.76
CA GLN A 73 -19.67 9.77 -2.65
C GLN A 73 -19.96 10.13 -1.19
N THR A 74 -20.54 9.24 -0.41
CA THR A 74 -20.78 9.44 1.02
C THR A 74 -19.47 9.68 1.78
N ALA A 75 -18.43 8.93 1.47
CA ALA A 75 -17.11 9.14 2.07
C ALA A 75 -16.48 10.48 1.67
N LYS A 76 -16.57 10.87 0.39
CA LYS A 76 -16.10 12.18 -0.11
C LYS A 76 -16.84 13.33 0.59
N ASP A 77 -18.15 13.23 0.70
CA ASP A 77 -18.98 14.24 1.35
C ASP A 77 -18.72 14.35 2.85
N SER A 78 -18.41 13.23 3.51
CA SER A 78 -17.98 13.20 4.93
C SER A 78 -16.68 13.97 5.12
N ILE A 79 -15.65 13.70 4.31
CA ILE A 79 -14.37 14.41 4.37
C ILE A 79 -14.57 15.90 4.08
N ARG A 80 -15.31 16.23 3.03
CA ARG A 80 -15.58 17.61 2.63
C ARG A 80 -16.34 18.41 3.70
N SER A 81 -17.34 17.80 4.31
CA SER A 81 -18.16 18.47 5.34
C SER A 81 -17.36 18.78 6.60
N THR A 82 -16.35 17.95 6.93
CA THR A 82 -15.55 18.10 8.13
C THR A 82 -14.36 19.04 7.91
N THR A 83 -13.72 18.96 6.74
CA THR A 83 -12.42 19.63 6.50
C THR A 83 -12.49 20.75 5.47
N GLY A 84 -13.55 20.79 4.63
CA GLY A 84 -13.64 21.68 3.49
C GLY A 84 -12.74 21.31 2.30
N LEU A 85 -12.06 20.16 2.36
CA LEU A 85 -11.19 19.64 1.30
C LEU A 85 -11.85 18.43 0.63
N GLU A 86 -11.55 18.23 -0.65
CA GLU A 86 -12.02 17.07 -1.39
C GLU A 86 -11.00 15.94 -1.34
N ALA A 87 -11.48 14.71 -1.23
CA ALA A 87 -10.63 13.54 -1.34
C ALA A 87 -10.09 13.43 -2.77
N ASN A 88 -8.79 13.22 -2.91
CA ASN A 88 -8.11 13.15 -4.20
C ASN A 88 -7.56 11.77 -4.54
N THR A 89 -7.57 10.85 -3.59
CA THR A 89 -6.98 9.53 -3.77
C THR A 89 -7.87 8.45 -3.17
N ILE A 90 -8.02 7.35 -3.91
CA ILE A 90 -8.68 6.13 -3.43
C ILE A 90 -7.67 4.98 -3.49
N ILE A 91 -7.63 4.20 -2.43
CA ILE A 91 -6.81 2.98 -2.35
C ILE A 91 -7.76 1.79 -2.23
N PHE A 92 -7.73 0.90 -3.19
CA PHE A 92 -8.49 -0.34 -3.17
C PHE A 92 -7.61 -1.54 -2.81
N GLY A 93 -8.09 -2.43 -1.96
CA GLY A 93 -7.56 -3.77 -1.86
C GLY A 93 -7.71 -4.51 -3.20
N ARG A 94 -6.83 -5.47 -3.49
CA ARG A 94 -6.84 -6.19 -4.77
C ARG A 94 -8.17 -6.91 -5.05
N GLU A 95 -8.78 -7.47 -4.03
CA GLU A 95 -10.05 -8.18 -4.14
C GLU A 95 -11.18 -7.22 -4.48
N VAL A 96 -11.22 -6.05 -3.84
CA VAL A 96 -12.19 -4.99 -4.12
C VAL A 96 -12.06 -4.51 -5.57
N TYR A 97 -10.84 -4.24 -6.02
CA TYR A 97 -10.62 -3.84 -7.41
C TYR A 97 -11.13 -4.89 -8.40
N ASN A 98 -10.87 -6.18 -8.15
CA ASN A 98 -11.34 -7.26 -9.01
C ASN A 98 -12.87 -7.37 -9.04
N ALA A 99 -13.55 -7.06 -7.93
CA ALA A 99 -15.01 -7.00 -7.86
C ALA A 99 -15.55 -5.81 -8.68
N LEU A 100 -14.96 -4.63 -8.52
CA LEU A 100 -15.35 -3.43 -9.28
C LEU A 100 -15.22 -3.62 -10.80
N LEU A 101 -14.22 -4.37 -11.27
CA LEU A 101 -14.08 -4.69 -12.70
C LEU A 101 -15.27 -5.46 -13.29
N ARG A 102 -16.02 -6.15 -12.44
CA ARG A 102 -17.17 -7.00 -12.82
C ARG A 102 -18.50 -6.42 -12.39
N HIS A 103 -18.50 -5.30 -11.67
CA HIS A 103 -19.71 -4.70 -11.13
C HIS A 103 -20.64 -4.21 -12.25
N ALA A 104 -21.91 -4.63 -12.21
CA ALA A 104 -22.86 -4.39 -13.28
C ALA A 104 -23.04 -2.89 -13.57
N ASP A 105 -23.22 -2.08 -12.52
CA ASP A 105 -23.48 -0.64 -12.66
C ASP A 105 -22.27 0.13 -13.20
N ILE A 106 -21.03 -0.33 -12.89
CA ILE A 106 -19.81 0.21 -13.45
C ILE A 106 -19.73 -0.12 -14.94
N LEU A 107 -19.97 -1.39 -15.29
CA LEU A 107 -19.95 -1.84 -16.69
C LEU A 107 -21.01 -1.14 -17.53
N GLU A 108 -22.20 -0.90 -17.00
CA GLU A 108 -23.27 -0.20 -17.71
C GLU A 108 -22.90 1.25 -18.00
N ARG A 109 -22.30 1.96 -17.05
CA ARG A 109 -21.83 3.35 -17.24
C ARG A 109 -20.72 3.45 -18.28
N ILE A 110 -19.86 2.44 -18.38
CA ILE A 110 -18.71 2.41 -19.30
C ILE A 110 -19.11 1.91 -20.69
N LYS A 111 -20.22 1.21 -20.83
CA LYS A 111 -20.65 0.56 -22.07
C LYS A 111 -20.63 1.45 -23.31
N TYR A 112 -20.82 2.73 -23.14
CA TYR A 112 -20.86 3.72 -24.24
C TYR A 112 -19.57 4.55 -24.35
N VAL A 113 -18.56 4.27 -23.53
CA VAL A 113 -17.26 4.95 -23.63
C VAL A 113 -16.36 4.18 -24.60
N GLN A 114 -15.59 4.88 -25.43
CA GLN A 114 -14.71 4.30 -26.46
C GLN A 114 -13.69 3.25 -25.95
N ARG A 115 -13.37 3.24 -24.67
CA ARG A 115 -12.51 2.25 -24.03
C ARG A 115 -13.37 1.21 -23.31
N GLY A 116 -13.64 0.11 -23.96
CA GLY A 116 -14.43 -1.00 -23.39
C GLY A 116 -13.77 -1.81 -22.26
N VAL A 117 -12.65 -1.33 -21.68
CA VAL A 117 -11.91 -1.99 -20.60
C VAL A 117 -11.82 -1.06 -19.41
N VAL A 118 -12.20 -1.57 -18.24
CA VAL A 118 -12.06 -0.84 -16.97
C VAL A 118 -10.59 -0.76 -16.58
N THR A 119 -10.04 0.44 -16.60
CA THR A 119 -8.68 0.73 -16.16
C THR A 119 -8.69 1.58 -14.89
N LYS A 120 -7.54 1.67 -14.21
CA LYS A 120 -7.39 2.55 -13.03
C LYS A 120 -7.75 4.00 -13.34
N ASP A 121 -7.31 4.51 -14.48
CA ASP A 121 -7.55 5.88 -14.90
C ASP A 121 -9.04 6.13 -15.19
N LEU A 122 -9.72 5.11 -15.73
CA LEU A 122 -11.15 5.19 -15.95
C LEU A 122 -11.94 5.20 -14.64
N LEU A 123 -11.51 4.38 -13.65
CA LEU A 123 -12.11 4.43 -12.33
C LEU A 123 -11.83 5.76 -11.62
N ALA A 124 -10.64 6.33 -11.79
CA ALA A 124 -10.31 7.64 -11.24
C ALA A 124 -11.24 8.73 -11.81
N ALA A 125 -11.43 8.75 -13.13
CA ALA A 125 -12.36 9.66 -13.79
C ALA A 125 -13.83 9.39 -13.38
N LEU A 126 -14.19 8.15 -13.16
CA LEU A 126 -15.55 7.75 -12.79
C LEU A 126 -15.94 8.19 -11.37
N PHE A 127 -14.99 8.07 -10.43
CA PHE A 127 -15.16 8.50 -9.04
C PHE A 127 -14.75 9.96 -8.79
N ASP A 128 -14.31 10.65 -9.85
CA ASP A 128 -13.86 12.04 -9.78
C ASP A 128 -12.78 12.22 -8.68
N VAL A 129 -11.66 11.52 -8.87
CA VAL A 129 -10.47 11.58 -8.03
C VAL A 129 -9.21 11.63 -8.89
N ASP A 130 -8.12 12.19 -8.35
CA ASP A 130 -6.86 12.34 -9.09
C ASP A 130 -6.16 10.98 -9.27
N LYS A 131 -6.24 10.11 -8.25
CA LYS A 131 -5.50 8.85 -8.22
C LYS A 131 -6.31 7.69 -7.68
N VAL A 132 -6.19 6.56 -8.37
CA VAL A 132 -6.62 5.24 -7.86
C VAL A 132 -5.40 4.35 -7.70
N LEU A 133 -5.17 3.90 -6.47
CA LEU A 133 -4.11 2.97 -6.11
C LEU A 133 -4.70 1.60 -5.82
N ILE A 134 -3.93 0.55 -6.13
CA ILE A 134 -4.36 -0.83 -5.90
C ILE A 134 -3.30 -1.51 -5.04
N GLY A 135 -3.68 -1.88 -3.84
CA GLY A 135 -2.85 -2.64 -2.92
C GLY A 135 -2.83 -4.12 -3.31
N SER A 136 -1.68 -4.61 -3.74
CA SER A 136 -1.53 -6.00 -4.22
C SER A 136 -0.56 -6.82 -3.39
N ALA A 137 0.06 -6.23 -2.35
CA ALA A 137 1.02 -6.93 -1.51
C ALA A 137 0.36 -8.07 -0.74
N ILE A 138 1.09 -9.17 -0.63
CA ILE A 138 0.72 -10.33 0.18
C ILE A 138 1.80 -10.59 1.22
N LYS A 139 1.40 -11.11 2.37
CA LYS A 139 2.29 -11.54 3.44
C LYS A 139 2.02 -12.98 3.83
N ASN A 140 3.06 -13.71 4.19
CA ASN A 140 2.92 -15.01 4.83
C ASN A 140 2.65 -14.80 6.32
N THR A 141 1.57 -15.35 6.82
CA THR A 141 1.14 -15.27 8.22
C THR A 141 1.41 -16.55 8.99
N ALA A 142 1.99 -17.58 8.33
CA ALA A 142 2.34 -18.82 8.98
C ALA A 142 3.51 -18.60 9.96
N GLU A 143 3.46 -19.31 11.08
CA GLU A 143 4.59 -19.41 11.98
C GLU A 143 5.71 -20.27 11.36
N GLU A 144 6.92 -20.06 11.84
CA GLU A 144 8.08 -20.81 11.36
C GLU A 144 7.87 -22.32 11.55
N GLY A 145 8.14 -23.09 10.50
CA GLY A 145 7.95 -24.54 10.49
C GLY A 145 6.53 -25.03 10.18
N GLN A 146 5.57 -24.12 9.98
CA GLN A 146 4.22 -24.45 9.55
C GLN A 146 4.06 -24.29 8.03
N ALA A 147 2.97 -24.87 7.48
CA ALA A 147 2.63 -24.67 6.08
C ALA A 147 2.34 -23.19 5.79
N ASP A 148 2.80 -22.71 4.64
CA ASP A 148 2.60 -21.32 4.22
C ASP A 148 1.12 -20.91 4.20
N SER A 149 0.84 -19.76 4.80
CA SER A 149 -0.48 -19.14 4.80
C SER A 149 -0.38 -17.70 4.32
N PHE A 150 -0.84 -17.43 3.12
CA PHE A 150 -0.75 -16.10 2.52
C PHE A 150 -2.01 -15.28 2.75
N SER A 151 -1.84 -14.04 3.15
CA SER A 151 -2.93 -13.06 3.28
C SER A 151 -2.61 -11.77 2.54
N SER A 152 -3.65 -11.07 2.08
CA SER A 152 -3.52 -9.75 1.49
C SER A 152 -3.18 -8.73 2.56
N VAL A 153 -2.19 -7.87 2.31
CA VAL A 153 -1.83 -6.76 3.19
C VAL A 153 -2.96 -5.72 3.24
N TRP A 154 -3.57 -5.41 2.11
CA TRP A 154 -4.63 -4.41 2.00
C TRP A 154 -6.05 -4.95 2.25
N GLY A 155 -6.20 -6.26 2.31
CA GLY A 155 -7.48 -6.91 2.60
C GLY A 155 -8.59 -6.57 1.61
N LYS A 156 -9.82 -6.52 2.14
CA LYS A 156 -11.07 -6.26 1.42
C LYS A 156 -11.59 -4.84 1.62
N ASP A 157 -10.70 -3.92 1.98
CA ASP A 157 -11.04 -2.58 2.40
C ASP A 157 -10.79 -1.55 1.30
N THR A 158 -11.44 -0.41 1.43
CA THR A 158 -11.27 0.76 0.57
C THR A 158 -10.97 1.97 1.42
N ILE A 159 -9.86 2.64 1.15
CA ILE A 159 -9.47 3.86 1.84
C ILE A 159 -9.62 5.04 0.87
N ILE A 160 -10.29 6.08 1.34
CA ILE A 160 -10.51 7.31 0.58
C ILE A 160 -9.91 8.44 1.39
N GLY A 161 -9.10 9.29 0.76
CA GLY A 161 -8.45 10.35 1.50
C GLY A 161 -7.90 11.48 0.64
N HIS A 162 -7.50 12.53 1.33
CA HIS A 162 -6.78 13.63 0.75
C HIS A 162 -5.29 13.50 1.09
N PHE A 163 -4.47 13.39 0.06
CA PHE A 163 -3.02 13.28 0.17
C PHE A 163 -2.35 14.39 -0.63
N THR A 164 -1.37 15.04 -0.04
CA THR A 164 -0.60 16.03 -0.77
C THR A 164 0.32 15.38 -1.80
N ASN A 165 0.48 16.04 -2.95
CA ASN A 165 1.35 15.57 -4.01
C ASN A 165 2.76 16.16 -3.83
N GLY A 166 3.70 15.35 -3.40
CA GLY A 166 5.11 15.70 -3.27
C GLY A 166 5.57 15.99 -1.85
N PRO A 167 6.87 16.22 -1.65
CA PRO A 167 7.42 16.55 -0.36
C PRO A 167 6.95 17.94 0.08
N ASP A 168 6.40 18.00 1.28
CA ASP A 168 6.05 19.26 1.94
C ASP A 168 7.06 19.52 3.06
N ALA A 169 8.10 20.27 2.73
CA ALA A 169 9.16 20.60 3.68
C ALA A 169 8.65 21.51 4.81
N ASP A 170 7.60 22.27 4.55
CA ASP A 170 7.06 23.24 5.51
C ASP A 170 5.90 22.68 6.34
N GLY A 171 5.39 21.47 5.98
CA GLY A 171 4.25 20.83 6.65
C GLY A 171 2.95 21.63 6.62
N ARG A 172 2.79 22.51 5.64
CA ARG A 172 1.63 23.42 5.54
C ARG A 172 0.51 22.89 4.68
N ASN A 173 0.82 21.94 3.80
CA ASN A 173 -0.22 21.34 2.96
C ASN A 173 -0.95 20.26 3.75
N PRO A 174 -2.28 20.33 3.85
CA PRO A 174 -3.03 19.31 4.54
C PRO A 174 -2.90 17.96 3.82
N SER A 175 -2.60 16.92 4.58
CA SER A 175 -2.52 15.53 4.08
C SER A 175 -2.95 14.59 5.18
N LEU A 176 -3.58 13.49 4.80
CA LEU A 176 -3.99 12.45 5.73
C LEU A 176 -2.80 11.94 6.58
N GLY A 177 -1.66 11.72 5.94
CA GLY A 177 -0.49 11.21 6.62
C GLY A 177 0.80 11.54 5.90
N TYR A 178 1.88 11.40 6.63
CA TYR A 178 3.24 11.60 6.14
C TYR A 178 4.15 10.45 6.56
N SER A 179 5.12 10.15 5.71
CA SER A 179 6.24 9.30 6.04
C SER A 179 7.45 10.19 6.37
N PHE A 180 7.85 10.20 7.62
CA PHE A 180 9.01 10.95 8.09
C PHE A 180 10.26 10.13 7.89
N ARG A 181 11.20 10.64 7.10
CA ARG A 181 12.48 9.99 6.83
C ARG A 181 13.61 10.78 7.44
N TRP A 182 14.42 10.11 8.25
CA TRP A 182 15.63 10.70 8.76
C TRP A 182 16.82 10.28 7.88
N THR A 183 17.52 11.28 7.35
CA THR A 183 18.76 11.05 6.60
C THR A 183 19.90 10.99 7.57
N ASN A 184 20.53 9.81 7.70
CA ASN A 184 21.69 9.64 8.55
C ASN A 184 22.85 10.47 8.01
N PRO A 185 23.43 11.40 8.80
CA PRO A 185 24.54 12.23 8.35
C PRO A 185 25.78 11.44 7.89
N LEU A 186 25.97 10.22 8.39
CA LEU A 186 27.10 9.37 8.02
C LEU A 186 26.99 8.81 6.60
N PHE A 187 25.77 8.55 6.14
CA PHE A 187 25.53 7.93 4.82
C PHE A 187 24.98 8.89 3.78
N GLY A 188 24.49 10.04 4.20
CA GLY A 188 23.88 11.04 3.30
C GLY A 188 22.60 10.61 2.59
N THR A 189 22.11 9.40 2.90
CA THR A 189 20.93 8.78 2.29
C THR A 189 20.00 8.23 3.37
N PRO A 190 18.66 8.23 3.14
CA PRO A 190 17.71 7.63 4.09
C PRO A 190 17.80 6.10 4.16
N MET A 191 18.37 5.46 3.13
CA MET A 191 18.60 4.01 3.09
C MET A 191 20.07 3.75 2.82
N ALA A 192 20.68 2.92 3.63
CA ALA A 192 22.08 2.50 3.49
C ALA A 192 22.20 0.98 3.43
N VAL A 193 23.10 0.51 2.58
CA VAL A 193 23.51 -0.89 2.49
C VAL A 193 24.93 -0.97 3.05
N GLU A 194 25.10 -1.79 4.05
CA GLU A 194 26.39 -2.07 4.67
C GLU A 194 26.75 -3.54 4.47
N SER A 195 28.02 -3.80 4.23
CA SER A 195 28.55 -5.16 4.20
C SER A 195 29.85 -5.21 5.00
N TRP A 196 30.02 -6.26 5.79
CA TRP A 196 31.25 -6.52 6.54
C TRP A 196 31.52 -8.00 6.59
N GLU A 197 32.78 -8.34 6.74
CA GLU A 197 33.22 -9.72 6.94
C GLU A 197 33.26 -10.03 8.45
N ASP A 198 32.78 -11.21 8.83
CA ASP A 198 32.85 -11.69 10.21
C ASP A 198 34.00 -12.65 10.36
N PRO A 199 35.13 -12.24 10.98
CA PRO A 199 36.31 -13.10 11.14
C PRO A 199 36.08 -14.20 12.19
N ASP A 200 35.14 -14.02 13.11
CA ASP A 200 34.94 -14.95 14.24
C ASP A 200 34.05 -16.15 13.86
N HIS A 201 33.27 -16.05 12.80
CA HIS A 201 32.33 -17.07 12.35
C HIS A 201 32.69 -17.68 10.97
N GLY A 202 33.95 -17.76 10.61
CA GLY A 202 34.39 -18.59 9.47
C GLY A 202 34.20 -17.99 8.09
N ASN A 203 34.56 -16.73 7.91
CA ASN A 203 34.52 -16.05 6.60
C ASN A 203 33.14 -15.86 5.96
N TYR A 204 32.15 -15.53 6.76
CA TYR A 204 30.86 -15.07 6.25
C TYR A 204 30.89 -13.58 5.90
N MET A 205 30.28 -13.24 4.80
CA MET A 205 29.98 -11.87 4.49
C MET A 205 28.55 -11.54 4.99
N ASN A 206 28.50 -10.67 5.98
CA ASN A 206 27.22 -10.13 6.47
C ASN A 206 26.79 -8.94 5.63
N MET A 207 25.53 -8.89 5.31
CA MET A 207 24.91 -7.81 4.58
C MET A 207 23.72 -7.25 5.34
N ARG A 208 23.67 -5.94 5.53
CA ARG A 208 22.58 -5.24 6.21
C ARG A 208 22.07 -4.09 5.37
N VAL A 209 20.76 -4.02 5.24
CA VAL A 209 20.08 -2.83 4.74
C VAL A 209 19.38 -2.17 5.93
N GLN A 210 19.56 -0.87 6.09
CA GLN A 210 18.92 -0.10 7.15
C GLN A 210 18.34 1.19 6.59
N TYR A 211 17.19 1.58 7.13
CA TYR A 211 16.60 2.86 6.89
C TYR A 211 15.86 3.36 8.14
N TYR A 212 15.75 4.67 8.26
CA TYR A 212 15.08 5.31 9.38
C TYR A 212 13.85 6.03 8.83
N GLN A 213 12.69 5.47 9.13
CA GLN A 213 11.43 5.98 8.66
C GLN A 213 10.34 5.71 9.69
N ASP A 214 9.44 6.68 9.87
CA ASP A 214 8.24 6.57 10.70
C ASP A 214 7.05 7.06 9.89
N GLU A 215 5.95 6.35 9.93
CA GLU A 215 4.72 6.67 9.24
C GLU A 215 3.68 7.14 10.26
N LYS A 216 3.06 8.29 10.00
CA LYS A 216 2.02 8.82 10.88
C LYS A 216 0.84 9.39 10.13
N ILE A 217 -0.34 9.08 10.62
CA ILE A 217 -1.55 9.79 10.28
C ILE A 217 -1.53 11.11 11.06
N VAL A 218 -1.60 12.22 10.35
CA VAL A 218 -1.47 13.58 10.90
C VAL A 218 -2.83 14.26 11.02
N ALA A 219 -3.69 14.06 10.04
CA ALA A 219 -5.02 14.64 9.98
C ALA A 219 -6.07 13.53 9.71
N PRO A 220 -6.51 12.82 10.75
CA PRO A 220 -7.47 11.72 10.63
C PRO A 220 -8.74 12.08 9.84
N GLU A 221 -9.21 13.32 9.97
CA GLU A 221 -10.42 13.82 9.34
C GLU A 221 -10.36 13.85 7.80
N LEU A 222 -9.14 13.79 7.24
CA LEU A 222 -8.91 13.73 5.79
C LEU A 222 -8.99 12.30 5.23
N GLY A 223 -9.36 11.33 6.03
CA GLY A 223 -9.47 9.93 5.64
C GLY A 223 -10.80 9.31 6.01
N TYR A 224 -11.24 8.40 5.14
CA TYR A 224 -12.42 7.57 5.35
C TYR A 224 -12.11 6.12 4.98
N LEU A 225 -12.51 5.19 5.84
CA LEU A 225 -12.34 3.75 5.62
C LEU A 225 -13.70 3.08 5.38
N TRP A 226 -13.83 2.42 4.25
CA TRP A 226 -14.86 1.41 4.03
C TRP A 226 -14.28 0.03 4.31
N GLU A 227 -14.80 -0.61 5.35
CA GLU A 227 -14.39 -1.94 5.78
C GLU A 227 -15.17 -3.03 5.04
N ASP A 228 -14.52 -4.15 4.76
CA ASP A 228 -15.15 -5.34 4.20
C ASP A 228 -16.04 -5.06 2.97
N CYS A 229 -15.52 -4.37 1.98
CA CYS A 229 -16.28 -4.00 0.78
C CYS A 229 -16.73 -5.21 -0.06
N VAL A 230 -16.08 -6.36 0.08
CA VAL A 230 -16.38 -7.61 -0.66
C VAL A 230 -16.46 -8.81 0.29
N SER A 231 -17.10 -9.90 -0.19
CA SER A 231 -17.32 -11.13 0.61
C SER A 231 -16.06 -11.97 0.82
#